data_094fcda62e300517d5b7a6f492be44e8
#
_entry.id   094fcda62e300517d5b7a6f492be44e8
#
_cell.length_a   1.000
_cell.length_b   1.000
_cell.length_c   1.000
_cell.angle_alpha   90.00
_cell.angle_beta   90.00
_cell.angle_gamma   90.00
#
_symmetry.space_group_name_H-M   'P 1'
#
loop_
_entity.id
_entity.type
_entity.pdbx_description
1 polymer ?
#
loop_
_entity_poly.entity_id
_entity_poly.type
_entity_poly.pdbx_seq_one_letter_code
_entity_poly.pdbx_strand_id
1 'polypeptide(L)'
;PLNKDGSICEPEAEKMLDTAIASGVTYIIDTAYPYHNGDSEPFLGRVLKKYDREDFFLATKLPVWNVNTLDDTKRLFQEQLDRLQVEYVDFYLLHCLNKEKWQKVLDLGLIPYFEEMKAEGKIRYFGFSFHDDYEVFETIAMGFLSDSV
;
A
#
# COMPACT_ATOMS: atom_id res chain seq x y z
N PRO A 1 14.95 -8.69 6.48
CA PRO A 1 15.66 -9.94 6.82
C PRO A 1 14.68 -11.05 7.21
N LEU A 2 15.01 -12.30 6.83
CA LEU A 2 14.18 -13.46 7.10
C LEU A 2 14.98 -14.50 7.91
N ASN A 3 14.27 -15.22 8.75
CA ASN A 3 14.74 -16.43 9.40
C ASN A 3 14.84 -17.59 8.40
N LYS A 4 15.45 -18.70 8.79
CA LYS A 4 15.60 -19.89 7.93
C LYS A 4 14.27 -20.54 7.53
N ASP A 5 13.22 -20.32 8.31
CA ASP A 5 11.85 -20.80 8.05
C ASP A 5 11.00 -19.84 7.19
N GLY A 6 11.59 -18.71 6.76
CA GLY A 6 10.93 -17.70 5.94
C GLY A 6 10.13 -16.65 6.73
N SER A 7 10.04 -16.75 8.05
CA SER A 7 9.43 -15.73 8.90
C SER A 7 10.30 -14.47 8.99
N ILE A 8 9.72 -13.34 9.38
CA ILE A 8 10.47 -12.08 9.58
C ILE A 8 11.42 -12.25 10.77
N CYS A 9 12.71 -11.95 10.56
CA CYS A 9 13.65 -11.78 11.68
C CYS A 9 13.39 -10.40 12.32
N GLU A 10 12.41 -10.36 13.22
CA GLU A 10 11.90 -9.09 13.79
C GLU A 10 13.02 -8.23 14.42
N PRO A 11 13.97 -8.77 15.23
CA PRO A 11 15.03 -7.94 15.84
C PRO A 11 15.94 -7.26 14.80
N GLU A 12 16.26 -7.95 13.70
CA GLU A 12 17.09 -7.37 12.64
C GLU A 12 16.28 -6.38 11.79
N ALA A 13 15.03 -6.70 11.47
CA ALA A 13 14.14 -5.82 10.73
C ALA A 13 13.88 -4.52 11.50
N GLU A 14 13.63 -4.61 12.81
CA GLU A 14 13.45 -3.45 13.68
C GLU A 14 14.70 -2.58 13.71
N LYS A 15 15.89 -3.17 13.86
CA LYS A 15 17.15 -2.42 13.83
C LYS A 15 17.37 -1.70 12.50
N MET A 16 16.96 -2.29 11.38
CA MET A 16 17.02 -1.61 10.07
C MET A 16 16.10 -0.39 10.03
N LEU A 17 14.88 -0.51 10.55
CA LEU A 17 13.94 0.61 10.66
C LEU A 17 14.49 1.71 11.59
N ASP A 18 15.02 1.34 12.75
CA ASP A 18 15.65 2.29 13.70
C ASP A 18 16.79 3.06 13.01
N THR A 19 17.64 2.38 12.26
CA THR A 19 18.76 3.00 11.55
C THR A 19 18.25 3.96 10.47
N ALA A 20 17.23 3.55 9.70
CA ALA A 20 16.65 4.38 8.66
C ALA A 20 16.03 5.66 9.26
N ILE A 21 15.22 5.52 10.30
CA ILE A 21 14.53 6.65 10.95
C ILE A 21 15.53 7.60 11.62
N ALA A 22 16.54 7.06 12.34
CA ALA A 22 17.57 7.86 12.99
C ALA A 22 18.49 8.60 12.00
N SER A 23 18.55 8.18 10.75
CA SER A 23 19.39 8.84 9.73
C SER A 23 18.93 10.25 9.35
N GLY A 24 17.67 10.60 9.64
CA GLY A 24 17.06 11.87 9.27
C GLY A 24 16.82 12.06 7.76
N VAL A 25 17.05 11.02 6.96
CA VAL A 25 16.75 11.03 5.51
C VAL A 25 15.27 10.74 5.32
N THR A 26 14.61 11.50 4.45
CA THR A 26 13.24 11.21 4.03
C THR A 26 13.19 9.87 3.30
N TYR A 27 12.39 8.95 3.79
CA TYR A 27 12.26 7.60 3.21
C TYR A 27 10.82 7.11 3.29
N ILE A 28 10.53 6.11 2.46
CA ILE A 28 9.25 5.45 2.41
C ILE A 28 9.42 4.03 2.97
N ILE A 29 8.65 3.71 4.00
CA ILE A 29 8.50 2.32 4.46
C ILE A 29 7.46 1.68 3.55
N ASP A 30 7.94 0.83 2.65
CA ASP A 30 7.11 0.19 1.62
C ASP A 30 6.72 -1.23 2.05
N THR A 31 5.42 -1.50 2.05
CA THR A 31 4.86 -2.82 2.31
C THR A 31 3.71 -3.14 1.35
N ALA A 32 3.11 -4.30 1.51
CA ALA A 32 1.89 -4.70 0.82
C ALA A 32 1.20 -5.85 1.59
N TYR A 33 -0.09 -6.01 1.37
CA TYR A 33 -0.92 -7.04 2.00
C TYR A 33 -0.30 -8.46 1.98
N PRO A 34 0.24 -8.98 0.85
CA PRO A 34 0.77 -10.34 0.79
C PRO A 34 2.23 -10.47 1.26
N TYR A 35 2.93 -9.38 1.57
CA TYR A 35 4.36 -9.46 1.87
C TYR A 35 4.64 -10.29 3.13
N HIS A 36 5.64 -11.16 3.03
CA HIS A 36 6.02 -12.10 4.08
C HIS A 36 4.84 -12.98 4.55
N ASN A 37 4.09 -13.54 3.59
CA ASN A 37 2.90 -14.35 3.85
C ASN A 37 1.81 -13.61 4.65
N GLY A 38 1.74 -12.29 4.52
CA GLY A 38 0.79 -11.45 5.24
C GLY A 38 1.29 -10.89 6.57
N ASP A 39 2.52 -11.22 6.99
CA ASP A 39 3.06 -10.78 8.30
C ASP A 39 3.68 -9.38 8.28
N SER A 40 3.96 -8.82 7.09
CA SER A 40 4.67 -7.54 6.98
C SER A 40 3.90 -6.37 7.58
N GLU A 41 2.62 -6.21 7.25
CA GLU A 41 1.81 -5.12 7.79
C GLU A 41 1.60 -5.24 9.30
N PRO A 42 1.24 -6.41 9.88
CA PRO A 42 1.13 -6.57 11.33
C PRO A 42 2.45 -6.31 12.08
N PHE A 43 3.58 -6.74 11.51
CA PHE A 43 4.90 -6.44 12.08
C PHE A 43 5.16 -4.93 12.13
N LEU A 44 4.97 -4.24 11.00
CA LEU A 44 5.14 -2.78 10.94
C LEU A 44 4.19 -2.06 11.90
N GLY A 45 2.94 -2.50 12.00
CA GLY A 45 1.97 -1.93 12.93
C GLY A 45 2.40 -2.01 14.39
N ARG A 46 3.13 -3.06 14.79
CA ARG A 46 3.70 -3.17 16.14
C ARG A 46 4.91 -2.27 16.35
N VAL A 47 5.83 -2.28 15.39
CA VAL A 47 7.15 -1.65 15.53
C VAL A 47 7.09 -0.14 15.34
N LEU A 48 6.27 0.34 14.40
CA LEU A 48 6.21 1.77 14.07
C LEU A 48 5.57 2.64 15.15
N LYS A 49 4.87 2.05 16.12
CA LYS A 49 4.29 2.79 17.27
C LYS A 49 5.29 3.53 18.13
N LYS A 50 6.56 3.13 18.10
CA LYS A 50 7.61 3.79 18.90
C LYS A 50 8.12 5.09 18.28
N TYR A 51 7.71 5.42 17.06
CA TYR A 51 8.08 6.64 16.34
C TYR A 51 6.88 7.56 16.18
N ASP A 52 7.15 8.87 16.07
CA ASP A 52 6.11 9.81 15.69
C ASP A 52 5.68 9.54 14.23
N ARG A 53 4.36 9.55 13.98
CA ARG A 53 3.80 9.21 12.68
C ARG A 53 4.34 10.10 11.53
N GLU A 54 4.78 11.31 11.87
CA GLU A 54 5.33 12.28 10.92
C GLU A 54 6.81 12.04 10.56
N ASP A 55 7.49 11.13 11.27
CA ASP A 55 8.89 10.82 11.03
C ASP A 55 9.13 9.92 9.82
N PHE A 56 8.07 9.33 9.25
CA PHE A 56 8.18 8.42 8.12
C PHE A 56 7.00 8.52 7.17
N PHE A 57 7.23 8.16 5.91
CA PHE A 57 6.19 7.89 4.94
C PHE A 57 5.90 6.39 4.89
N LEU A 58 4.61 6.03 4.82
CA LEU A 58 4.16 4.65 4.79
C LEU A 58 3.41 4.37 3.50
N ALA A 59 3.85 3.33 2.80
CA ALA A 59 3.22 2.85 1.58
C ALA A 59 2.70 1.42 1.76
N THR A 60 1.46 1.16 1.36
CA THR A 60 0.94 -0.19 1.19
C THR A 60 0.11 -0.31 -0.09
N LYS A 61 -0.35 -1.52 -0.41
CA LYS A 61 -0.91 -1.82 -1.73
C LYS A 61 -2.13 -2.74 -1.62
N LEU A 62 -3.20 -2.40 -2.35
CA LEU A 62 -4.38 -3.25 -2.50
C LEU A 62 -4.05 -4.48 -3.36
N PRO A 63 -4.24 -5.70 -2.87
CA PRO A 63 -4.13 -6.91 -3.69
C PRO A 63 -5.34 -7.02 -4.65
N VAL A 64 -5.28 -6.38 -5.82
CA VAL A 64 -6.38 -6.28 -6.79
C VAL A 64 -6.94 -7.66 -7.20
N TRP A 65 -6.12 -8.70 -7.17
CA TRP A 65 -6.54 -10.08 -7.45
C TRP A 65 -7.46 -10.67 -6.37
N ASN A 66 -7.45 -10.13 -5.16
CA ASN A 66 -8.25 -10.61 -4.02
C ASN A 66 -9.61 -9.93 -3.89
N VAL A 67 -9.90 -8.91 -4.70
CA VAL A 67 -11.18 -8.20 -4.65
C VAL A 67 -12.08 -8.62 -5.80
N ASN A 68 -13.37 -8.81 -5.52
CA ASN A 68 -14.39 -9.13 -6.52
C ASN A 68 -15.53 -8.11 -6.50
N THR A 69 -15.63 -7.30 -5.46
CA THR A 69 -16.64 -6.26 -5.29
C THR A 69 -16.01 -5.00 -4.68
N LEU A 70 -16.72 -3.88 -4.78
CA LEU A 70 -16.31 -2.66 -4.07
C LEU A 70 -16.30 -2.86 -2.54
N ASP A 71 -17.22 -3.67 -2.00
CA ASP A 71 -17.27 -3.95 -0.56
C ASP A 71 -16.05 -4.78 -0.10
N ASP A 72 -15.55 -5.72 -0.92
CA ASP A 72 -14.27 -6.39 -0.66
C ASP A 72 -13.14 -5.39 -0.55
N THR A 73 -13.10 -4.42 -1.45
CA THR A 73 -12.08 -3.36 -1.46
C THR A 73 -12.12 -2.52 -0.19
N LYS A 74 -13.33 -2.09 0.22
CA LYS A 74 -13.54 -1.31 1.46
C LYS A 74 -13.08 -2.08 2.69
N ARG A 75 -13.45 -3.35 2.77
CA ARG A 75 -13.06 -4.24 3.88
C ARG A 75 -11.55 -4.44 3.93
N LEU A 76 -10.90 -4.74 2.79
CA LEU A 76 -9.46 -4.93 2.73
C LEU A 76 -8.68 -3.66 3.06
N PHE A 77 -9.12 -2.50 2.57
CA PHE A 77 -8.48 -1.23 2.91
C PHE A 77 -8.53 -0.96 4.41
N GLN A 78 -9.69 -1.15 5.05
CA GLN A 78 -9.82 -0.99 6.49
C GLN A 78 -8.96 -2.01 7.24
N GLU A 79 -8.96 -3.28 6.82
CA GLU A 79 -8.09 -4.31 7.40
C GLU A 79 -6.61 -3.94 7.34
N GLN A 80 -6.14 -3.34 6.23
CA GLN A 80 -4.75 -2.90 6.11
C GLN A 80 -4.42 -1.76 7.08
N LEU A 81 -5.31 -0.78 7.25
CA LEU A 81 -5.14 0.27 8.26
C LEU A 81 -5.07 -0.32 9.68
N ASP A 82 -5.94 -1.30 9.98
CA ASP A 82 -5.97 -1.97 11.28
C ASP A 82 -4.69 -2.80 11.53
N ARG A 83 -4.20 -3.52 10.52
CA ARG A 83 -2.96 -4.30 10.58
C ARG A 83 -1.74 -3.41 10.79
N LEU A 84 -1.68 -2.29 10.08
CA LEU A 84 -0.64 -1.26 10.22
C LEU A 84 -0.81 -0.40 11.48
N GLN A 85 -2.00 -0.45 12.12
CA GLN A 85 -2.37 0.31 13.30
C GLN A 85 -2.21 1.83 13.10
N VAL A 86 -2.65 2.32 11.94
CA VAL A 86 -2.60 3.72 11.53
C VAL A 86 -3.98 4.21 11.07
N GLU A 87 -4.21 5.51 11.18
CA GLU A 87 -5.44 6.14 10.67
C GLU A 87 -5.36 6.48 9.18
N TYR A 88 -4.12 6.64 8.65
CA TYR A 88 -3.87 6.96 7.25
C TYR A 88 -2.54 6.35 6.77
N VAL A 89 -2.44 6.19 5.45
CA VAL A 89 -1.20 5.89 4.74
C VAL A 89 -0.80 7.04 3.83
N ASP A 90 0.49 7.23 3.63
CA ASP A 90 0.98 8.29 2.73
C ASP A 90 0.79 7.88 1.28
N PHE A 91 1.13 6.65 0.93
CA PHE A 91 0.97 6.12 -0.42
C PHE A 91 0.13 4.85 -0.40
N TYR A 92 -0.95 4.86 -1.16
CA TYR A 92 -1.76 3.68 -1.37
C TYR A 92 -1.78 3.31 -2.85
N LEU A 93 -1.38 2.08 -3.17
CA LEU A 93 -1.19 1.66 -4.56
C LEU A 93 -2.12 0.51 -4.93
N LEU A 94 -2.65 0.52 -6.14
CA LEU A 94 -3.21 -0.67 -6.76
C LEU A 94 -2.07 -1.62 -7.15
N HIS A 95 -2.05 -2.83 -6.59
CA HIS A 95 -0.89 -3.72 -6.65
C HIS A 95 -0.81 -4.47 -7.97
N CYS A 96 0.35 -4.40 -8.63
CA CYS A 96 0.69 -5.21 -9.81
C CYS A 96 -0.32 -5.07 -10.95
N LEU A 97 -0.69 -3.85 -11.34
CA LEU A 97 -1.61 -3.65 -12.44
C LEU A 97 -1.06 -4.19 -13.77
N ASN A 98 -1.96 -4.71 -14.55
CA ASN A 98 -1.84 -5.08 -15.94
C ASN A 98 -3.17 -4.77 -16.64
N LYS A 99 -3.30 -5.04 -17.92
CA LYS A 99 -4.51 -4.76 -18.69
C LYS A 99 -5.79 -5.34 -18.07
N GLU A 100 -5.75 -6.59 -17.64
CA GLU A 100 -6.92 -7.28 -17.06
C GLU A 100 -7.32 -6.66 -15.71
N LYS A 101 -6.36 -6.45 -14.81
CA LYS A 101 -6.62 -5.86 -13.50
C LYS A 101 -7.08 -4.41 -13.61
N TRP A 102 -6.58 -3.67 -14.60
CA TRP A 102 -7.04 -2.32 -14.86
C TRP A 102 -8.52 -2.29 -15.24
N GLN A 103 -8.96 -3.18 -16.13
CA GLN A 103 -10.38 -3.28 -16.46
C GLN A 103 -11.23 -3.58 -15.23
N LYS A 104 -10.77 -4.48 -14.36
CA LYS A 104 -11.43 -4.80 -13.10
C LYS A 104 -11.54 -3.57 -12.17
N VAL A 105 -10.48 -2.78 -12.08
CA VAL A 105 -10.46 -1.52 -11.30
C VAL A 105 -11.55 -0.56 -11.78
N LEU A 106 -11.69 -0.41 -13.10
CA LEU A 106 -12.73 0.43 -13.69
C LEU A 106 -14.13 -0.13 -13.46
N ASP A 107 -14.34 -1.41 -13.70
CA ASP A 107 -15.64 -2.08 -13.56
C ASP A 107 -16.17 -2.04 -12.13
N LEU A 108 -15.29 -2.11 -11.14
CA LEU A 108 -15.65 -2.07 -9.72
C LEU A 108 -15.72 -0.64 -9.16
N GLY A 109 -15.35 0.39 -9.91
CA GLY A 109 -15.39 1.78 -9.45
C GLY A 109 -14.37 2.07 -8.33
N LEU A 110 -13.16 1.49 -8.40
CA LEU A 110 -12.17 1.64 -7.35
C LEU A 110 -11.54 3.04 -7.32
N ILE A 111 -11.37 3.69 -8.48
CA ILE A 111 -10.77 5.03 -8.54
C ILE A 111 -11.59 6.06 -7.77
N PRO A 112 -12.91 6.23 -8.04
CA PRO A 112 -13.73 7.16 -7.28
C PRO A 112 -13.73 6.90 -5.77
N TYR A 113 -13.73 5.62 -5.37
CA TYR A 113 -13.69 5.25 -3.96
C TYR A 113 -12.38 5.70 -3.29
N PHE A 114 -11.23 5.47 -3.91
CA PHE A 114 -9.96 5.86 -3.32
C PHE A 114 -9.70 7.36 -3.38
N GLU A 115 -10.25 8.08 -4.37
CA GLU A 115 -10.26 9.54 -4.35
C GLU A 115 -11.12 10.09 -3.19
N GLU A 116 -12.23 9.43 -2.85
CA GLU A 116 -12.99 9.74 -1.63
C GLU A 116 -12.18 9.49 -0.36
N MET A 117 -11.46 8.37 -0.26
CA MET A 117 -10.58 8.09 0.88
C MET A 117 -9.43 9.09 1.00
N LYS A 118 -8.94 9.60 -0.12
CA LYS A 118 -7.96 10.68 -0.17
C LYS A 118 -8.57 12.01 0.32
N ALA A 119 -9.79 12.34 -0.10
CA ALA A 119 -10.50 13.52 0.39
C ALA A 119 -10.80 13.46 1.90
N GLU A 120 -11.04 12.25 2.44
CA GLU A 120 -11.22 12.02 3.89
C GLU A 120 -9.89 12.04 4.68
N GLY A 121 -8.74 12.13 4.03
CA GLY A 121 -7.43 12.15 4.65
C GLY A 121 -6.89 10.79 5.07
N LYS A 122 -7.49 9.68 4.62
CA LYS A 122 -7.01 8.31 4.87
C LYS A 122 -5.88 7.89 3.93
N ILE A 123 -5.72 8.57 2.81
CA ILE A 123 -4.66 8.38 1.81
C ILE A 123 -4.14 9.75 1.42
N ARG A 124 -2.82 9.96 1.39
CA ARG A 124 -2.24 11.22 0.86
C ARG A 124 -2.04 11.17 -0.64
N TYR A 125 -1.46 10.09 -1.14
CA TYR A 125 -1.16 9.89 -2.56
C TYR A 125 -1.70 8.53 -3.00
N PHE A 126 -2.50 8.54 -4.05
CA PHE A 126 -3.05 7.32 -4.64
C PHE A 126 -2.39 7.05 -5.99
N GLY A 127 -2.06 5.78 -6.26
CA GLY A 127 -1.37 5.39 -7.48
C GLY A 127 -1.41 3.89 -7.72
N PHE A 128 -0.44 3.39 -8.47
CA PHE A 128 -0.36 1.96 -8.80
C PHE A 128 1.08 1.47 -8.93
N SER A 129 1.27 0.17 -8.75
CA SER A 129 2.44 -0.57 -9.24
C SER A 129 2.05 -1.37 -10.49
N PHE A 130 3.01 -1.60 -11.38
CA PHE A 130 2.70 -2.05 -12.74
C PHE A 130 3.64 -3.17 -13.20
N HIS A 131 3.05 -4.15 -13.90
CA HIS A 131 3.77 -5.26 -14.50
C HIS A 131 3.10 -5.67 -15.82
N ASP A 132 3.35 -4.91 -16.89
CA ASP A 132 2.87 -5.18 -18.24
C ASP A 132 3.73 -4.38 -19.25
N ASP A 133 3.34 -4.29 -20.51
CA ASP A 133 4.04 -3.53 -21.53
C ASP A 133 3.76 -2.00 -21.46
N TYR A 134 4.53 -1.24 -22.24
CA TYR A 134 4.46 0.22 -22.23
C TYR A 134 3.10 0.78 -22.66
N GLU A 135 2.45 0.17 -23.66
CA GLU A 135 1.15 0.66 -24.18
C GLU A 135 0.06 0.56 -23.10
N VAL A 136 0.08 -0.53 -22.33
CA VAL A 136 -0.82 -0.71 -21.19
C VAL A 136 -0.50 0.29 -20.07
N PHE A 137 0.79 0.54 -19.79
CA PHE A 137 1.19 1.56 -18.82
C PHE A 137 0.64 2.94 -19.20
N GLU A 138 0.82 3.36 -20.46
CA GLU A 138 0.32 4.66 -20.94
C GLU A 138 -1.19 4.76 -20.77
N THR A 139 -1.93 3.71 -21.12
CA THR A 139 -3.39 3.64 -20.96
C THR A 139 -3.81 3.84 -19.50
N ILE A 140 -3.16 3.14 -18.57
CA ILE A 140 -3.48 3.23 -17.14
C ILE A 140 -3.11 4.62 -16.60
N ALA A 141 -1.93 5.13 -16.92
CA ALA A 141 -1.47 6.44 -16.47
C ALA A 141 -2.40 7.56 -16.93
N MET A 142 -2.86 7.52 -18.19
CA MET A 142 -3.83 8.48 -18.71
C MET A 142 -5.19 8.35 -18.04
N GLY A 143 -5.64 7.12 -17.72
CA GLY A 143 -6.87 6.88 -16.96
C GLY A 143 -6.81 7.50 -15.56
N PHE A 144 -5.70 7.34 -14.83
CA PHE A 144 -5.51 7.99 -13.53
C PHE A 144 -5.55 9.52 -13.61
N LEU A 145 -4.99 10.11 -14.66
CA LEU A 145 -4.96 11.56 -14.83
C LEU A 145 -6.33 12.13 -15.22
N SER A 146 -7.15 11.38 -15.96
CA SER A 146 -8.47 11.84 -16.40
C SER A 146 -9.53 11.81 -15.30
N ASP A 147 -9.41 10.87 -14.36
CA ASP A 147 -10.36 10.70 -13.24
C ASP A 147 -9.98 11.53 -12.01
N SER A 148 -8.82 12.21 -12.04
CA SER A 148 -8.30 13.05 -10.96
C SER A 148 -8.61 14.55 -11.16
N VAL A 149 -9.45 14.91 -12.14
CA VAL A 149 -9.82 16.31 -12.47
C VAL A 149 -11.27 16.59 -12.17
#